data_88a9418be23f39162a4801345dafb3ef
#
_entry.id   88a9418be23f39162a4801345dafb3ef
#
_cell.length_a   1.000
_cell.length_b   1.000
_cell.length_c   1.000
_cell.angle_alpha   90.00
_cell.angle_beta   90.00
_cell.angle_gamma   90.00
#
_symmetry.space_group_name_H-M   'P 1'
#
loop_
_entity.id
_entity.type
_entity.pdbx_description
1 polymer ?
#
loop_
_entity_poly.entity_id
_entity_poly.type
_entity_poly.pdbx_seq_one_letter_code
_entity_poly.pdbx_strand_id
1 'polypeptide(L)'
;MTKTAIGIMALVIHLIICILIWLGIRTGFLKAKLYMLSLAVFVPVWGPVCVLLIHFQLFSGTDQVKTVGVEKLRVNEEIYKNMFPAMEENDRDVVPLEEALLLNDPSRRRELIMNVLNDNPGEYVELLKQARMNEDVEVVHYAITAMVELSKEYDYRLQKIEKQYTNDPDDPVILEEYCDFLKEYLSQGFMEKQMEQIYRNQYTQLLLKQLEQKVNLHTCVCLMENLMVQRDFFLAEKILKIMDQNWHRGEEYWIWKIRYLAERKMGKELKQSLQALKEEHIYLSSRGKEALGFWLDGSKK
;
A
#
# COMPACT_ATOMS: atom_id res chain seq x y z
N MET A 1 57.76 15.22 -40.50
CA MET A 1 57.27 14.54 -39.27
C MET A 1 56.67 13.21 -39.70
N THR A 2 57.13 12.10 -39.16
CA THR A 2 56.62 10.75 -39.44
C THR A 2 55.22 10.59 -38.92
N LYS A 3 54.33 9.86 -39.62
CA LYS A 3 52.92 9.61 -39.18
C LYS A 3 52.83 9.12 -37.76
N THR A 4 53.84 8.37 -37.28
CA THR A 4 53.98 7.90 -35.93
C THR A 4 54.22 9.03 -34.89
N ALA A 5 54.99 10.06 -35.23
CA ALA A 5 55.22 11.20 -34.34
C ALA A 5 53.93 12.04 -34.13
N ILE A 6 53.09 12.17 -35.17
CA ILE A 6 51.79 12.86 -35.06
C ILE A 6 50.84 12.09 -34.16
N GLY A 7 50.80 10.74 -34.27
CA GLY A 7 49.97 9.89 -33.40
C GLY A 7 50.38 9.96 -31.91
N ILE A 8 51.67 9.92 -31.63
CA ILE A 8 52.20 10.04 -30.25
C ILE A 8 51.85 11.42 -29.67
N MET A 9 52.03 12.49 -30.47
CA MET A 9 51.69 13.85 -30.03
C MET A 9 50.19 14.00 -29.71
N ALA A 10 49.31 13.43 -30.54
CA ALA A 10 47.87 13.45 -30.31
C ALA A 10 47.48 12.69 -29.02
N LEU A 11 48.13 11.55 -28.75
CA LEU A 11 47.91 10.76 -27.55
C LEU A 11 48.36 11.49 -26.28
N VAL A 12 49.50 12.19 -26.32
CA VAL A 12 49.99 13.01 -25.17
C VAL A 12 49.04 14.17 -24.91
N ILE A 13 48.56 14.85 -25.95
CA ILE A 13 47.57 15.95 -25.79
C ILE A 13 46.28 15.41 -25.15
N HIS A 14 45.79 14.25 -25.64
CA HIS A 14 44.59 13.62 -25.06
C HIS A 14 44.75 13.29 -23.56
N LEU A 15 45.90 12.73 -23.17
CA LEU A 15 46.21 12.44 -21.74
C LEU A 15 46.21 13.71 -20.89
N ILE A 16 46.80 14.79 -21.40
CA ILE A 16 46.79 16.08 -20.68
C ILE A 16 45.35 16.57 -20.49
N ILE A 17 44.50 16.49 -21.51
CA ILE A 17 43.08 16.88 -21.42
C ILE A 17 42.35 16.01 -20.37
N CYS A 18 42.55 14.70 -20.33
CA CYS A 18 41.94 13.82 -19.34
C CYS A 18 42.37 14.18 -17.92
N ILE A 19 43.65 14.52 -17.68
CA ILE A 19 44.16 14.97 -16.38
C ILE A 19 43.52 16.30 -15.98
N LEU A 20 43.34 17.25 -16.88
CA LEU A 20 42.70 18.52 -16.60
C LEU A 20 41.21 18.35 -16.25
N ILE A 21 40.50 17.47 -16.94
CA ILE A 21 39.11 17.13 -16.63
C ILE A 21 39.03 16.48 -15.27
N TRP A 22 39.90 15.52 -14.97
CA TRP A 22 39.94 14.86 -13.65
C TRP A 22 40.19 15.88 -12.51
N LEU A 23 41.14 16.81 -12.71
CA LEU A 23 41.44 17.86 -11.74
C LEU A 23 40.24 18.80 -11.57
N GLY A 24 39.57 19.17 -12.68
CA GLY A 24 38.36 19.99 -12.66
C GLY A 24 37.18 19.35 -11.93
N ILE A 25 37.01 18.04 -12.06
CA ILE A 25 36.00 17.28 -11.30
C ILE A 25 36.36 17.22 -9.83
N ARG A 26 37.65 16.96 -9.51
CA ARG A 26 38.11 16.86 -8.12
C ARG A 26 38.08 18.18 -7.35
N THR A 27 38.33 19.30 -8.01
CA THR A 27 38.24 20.64 -7.43
C THR A 27 36.82 21.18 -7.36
N GLY A 28 35.82 20.46 -7.91
CA GLY A 28 34.42 20.88 -7.93
C GLY A 28 34.10 21.97 -8.97
N PHE A 29 35.09 22.36 -9.79
CA PHE A 29 34.91 23.33 -10.87
C PHE A 29 34.04 22.78 -12.00
N LEU A 30 34.16 21.47 -12.29
CA LEU A 30 33.32 20.77 -13.25
C LEU A 30 32.21 20.02 -12.49
N LYS A 31 30.93 20.38 -12.72
CA LYS A 31 29.75 19.70 -12.17
C LYS A 31 29.48 18.37 -12.91
N ALA A 32 30.48 17.53 -13.08
CA ALA A 32 30.37 16.22 -13.71
C ALA A 32 30.66 15.13 -12.67
N LYS A 33 29.98 13.99 -12.78
CA LYS A 33 30.19 12.87 -11.88
C LYS A 33 31.45 12.08 -12.28
N LEU A 34 32.16 11.53 -11.31
CA LEU A 34 33.46 10.88 -11.50
C LEU A 34 33.45 9.72 -12.53
N TYR A 35 32.30 9.02 -12.67
CA TYR A 35 32.17 7.94 -13.68
C TYR A 35 32.20 8.47 -15.13
N MET A 36 31.97 9.76 -15.38
CA MET A 36 32.07 10.34 -16.72
C MET A 36 33.54 10.47 -17.19
N LEU A 37 34.49 10.33 -16.27
CA LEU A 37 35.91 10.30 -16.63
C LEU A 37 36.25 9.11 -17.53
N SER A 38 35.58 7.96 -17.35
CA SER A 38 35.78 6.79 -18.23
C SER A 38 35.43 7.11 -19.66
N LEU A 39 34.35 7.87 -19.90
CA LEU A 39 34.00 8.31 -21.25
C LEU A 39 35.08 9.22 -21.90
N ALA A 40 35.63 10.13 -21.09
CA ALA A 40 36.70 11.01 -21.53
C ALA A 40 37.99 10.24 -21.91
N VAL A 41 38.31 9.15 -21.17
CA VAL A 41 39.52 8.35 -21.38
C VAL A 41 39.38 7.42 -22.59
N PHE A 42 38.26 6.72 -22.74
CA PHE A 42 38.08 5.69 -23.78
C PHE A 42 37.70 6.23 -25.15
N VAL A 43 37.13 7.43 -25.23
CA VAL A 43 36.68 8.04 -26.48
C VAL A 43 37.52 9.31 -26.76
N PRO A 44 38.64 9.18 -27.51
CA PRO A 44 39.49 10.32 -27.82
C PRO A 44 38.73 11.43 -28.57
N VAL A 45 38.99 12.69 -28.23
CA VAL A 45 38.37 13.90 -28.76
C VAL A 45 36.92 14.06 -28.36
N TRP A 46 36.02 13.12 -28.65
CA TRP A 46 34.58 13.24 -28.38
C TRP A 46 34.23 13.06 -26.91
N GLY A 47 34.97 12.21 -26.18
CA GLY A 47 34.72 12.00 -24.73
C GLY A 47 34.89 13.29 -23.91
N PRO A 48 36.00 13.99 -23.98
CA PRO A 48 36.21 15.31 -23.39
C PRO A 48 35.15 16.33 -23.80
N VAL A 49 34.78 16.39 -25.06
CA VAL A 49 33.73 17.29 -25.57
C VAL A 49 32.38 17.00 -24.94
N CYS A 50 32.00 15.72 -24.84
CA CYS A 50 30.75 15.32 -24.20
C CYS A 50 30.72 15.70 -22.69
N VAL A 51 31.83 15.52 -21.97
CA VAL A 51 31.91 15.90 -20.55
C VAL A 51 31.76 17.41 -20.38
N LEU A 52 32.35 18.22 -21.25
CA LEU A 52 32.21 19.68 -21.26
C LEU A 52 30.79 20.14 -21.62
N LEU A 53 30.14 19.49 -22.61
CA LEU A 53 28.77 19.79 -22.97
C LEU A 53 27.80 19.47 -21.83
N ILE A 54 27.97 18.34 -21.14
CA ILE A 54 27.16 17.98 -19.97
C ILE A 54 27.40 18.98 -18.84
N HIS A 55 28.66 19.40 -18.61
CA HIS A 55 28.94 20.45 -17.62
C HIS A 55 28.22 21.76 -17.98
N PHE A 56 28.25 22.17 -19.24
CA PHE A 56 27.58 23.38 -19.71
C PHE A 56 26.06 23.27 -19.57
N GLN A 57 25.47 22.13 -19.89
CA GLN A 57 24.04 21.87 -19.67
C GLN A 57 23.65 21.92 -18.18
N LEU A 58 24.47 21.34 -17.29
CA LEU A 58 24.28 21.38 -15.84
C LEU A 58 24.52 22.77 -15.24
N PHE A 59 25.33 23.60 -15.89
CA PHE A 59 25.59 24.99 -15.47
C PHE A 59 24.54 25.95 -16.00
N SER A 60 24.06 25.76 -17.24
CA SER A 60 23.06 26.61 -17.90
C SER A 60 21.63 26.20 -17.57
N GLY A 61 21.42 24.99 -17.09
CA GLY A 61 20.14 24.51 -16.57
C GLY A 61 19.94 25.02 -15.16
N THR A 62 19.03 25.97 -15.00
CA THR A 62 18.38 26.27 -13.74
C THR A 62 18.16 25.00 -12.90
N ASP A 63 18.35 25.08 -11.58
CA ASP A 63 18.19 24.03 -10.56
C ASP A 63 16.79 23.38 -10.51
N GLN A 64 16.32 22.91 -11.63
CA GLN A 64 15.26 21.91 -11.69
C GLN A 64 15.88 20.61 -12.17
N VAL A 65 16.49 19.88 -11.23
CA VAL A 65 16.47 18.42 -11.31
C VAL A 65 14.99 18.05 -11.25
N LYS A 66 14.29 18.18 -12.37
CA LYS A 66 13.08 17.42 -12.59
C LYS A 66 13.55 15.97 -12.53
N THR A 67 13.32 15.35 -11.40
CA THR A 67 13.23 13.90 -11.31
C THR A 67 12.31 13.50 -12.46
N VAL A 68 12.91 13.07 -13.57
CA VAL A 68 12.20 12.41 -14.65
C VAL A 68 11.95 10.99 -14.13
N GLY A 69 11.15 10.91 -13.12
CA GLY A 69 10.62 9.71 -12.55
C GLY A 69 9.17 10.00 -12.28
N VAL A 70 8.31 9.14 -12.68
CA VAL A 70 6.92 8.93 -12.25
C VAL A 70 6.00 10.17 -12.27
N GLU A 71 6.51 11.38 -11.98
CA GLU A 71 5.74 12.65 -11.99
C GLU A 71 5.38 13.14 -13.41
N LYS A 72 6.04 12.63 -14.46
CA LYS A 72 5.58 12.82 -15.84
C LYS A 72 4.57 11.79 -16.30
N LEU A 73 4.31 10.77 -15.50
CA LEU A 73 3.15 9.88 -15.61
C LEU A 73 1.96 10.37 -14.75
N ARG A 74 2.11 11.41 -13.97
CA ARG A 74 0.98 12.28 -13.68
C ARG A 74 0.60 12.90 -15.01
N VAL A 75 -0.23 12.18 -15.71
CA VAL A 75 -0.97 12.69 -16.85
C VAL A 75 -1.58 13.99 -16.35
N ASN A 76 -1.07 15.07 -16.88
CA ASN A 76 -1.41 16.46 -16.65
C ASN A 76 -2.82 16.60 -16.04
N GLU A 77 -2.95 16.73 -14.73
CA GLU A 77 -4.22 17.09 -14.08
C GLU A 77 -4.84 18.34 -14.74
N GLU A 78 -4.01 19.22 -15.27
CA GLU A 78 -4.45 20.41 -16.00
C GLU A 78 -4.99 20.09 -17.41
N ILE A 79 -4.48 19.07 -18.12
CA ILE A 79 -4.98 18.68 -19.44
C ILE A 79 -6.33 17.98 -19.31
N TYR A 80 -6.53 17.15 -18.28
CA TYR A 80 -7.81 16.50 -18.04
C TYR A 80 -8.89 17.48 -17.53
N LYS A 81 -8.52 18.44 -16.68
CA LYS A 81 -9.45 19.47 -16.21
C LYS A 81 -9.96 20.38 -17.33
N ASN A 82 -9.19 20.54 -18.42
CA ASN A 82 -9.58 21.36 -19.56
C ASN A 82 -10.21 20.57 -20.72
N MET A 83 -10.20 19.23 -20.65
CA MET A 83 -10.80 18.39 -21.70
C MET A 83 -12.29 18.10 -21.47
N PHE A 84 -12.78 18.32 -20.26
CA PHE A 84 -14.20 18.22 -19.95
C PHE A 84 -14.70 19.60 -19.56
N PRO A 85 -15.64 20.20 -20.32
CA PRO A 85 -16.34 21.39 -19.86
C PRO A 85 -17.02 21.03 -18.54
N ALA A 86 -16.90 21.92 -17.55
CA ALA A 86 -17.63 21.78 -16.29
C ALA A 86 -19.09 21.45 -16.62
N MET A 87 -19.49 20.21 -16.38
CA MET A 87 -20.90 19.83 -16.45
C MET A 87 -21.60 20.66 -15.39
N GLU A 88 -22.48 21.55 -15.84
CA GLU A 88 -23.46 22.21 -14.97
C GLU A 88 -24.10 21.13 -14.10
N GLU A 89 -24.12 21.40 -12.81
CA GLU A 89 -24.86 20.63 -11.80
C GLU A 89 -26.35 20.54 -12.23
N ASN A 90 -26.64 19.52 -13.00
CA ASN A 90 -28.03 19.08 -13.19
C ASN A 90 -28.27 17.92 -12.21
N ASP A 91 -28.81 18.32 -11.09
CA ASP A 91 -29.17 17.58 -9.87
C ASP A 91 -30.24 16.51 -10.09
N ARG A 92 -30.21 15.71 -11.16
CA ARG A 92 -31.34 14.83 -11.49
C ARG A 92 -31.10 13.35 -11.71
N ASP A 93 -29.82 12.89 -11.81
CA ASP A 93 -29.57 11.46 -11.97
C ASP A 93 -28.30 11.05 -11.23
N VAL A 94 -28.31 11.10 -9.90
CA VAL A 94 -27.29 10.44 -9.08
C VAL A 94 -27.57 8.95 -9.10
N VAL A 95 -27.05 8.26 -10.10
CA VAL A 95 -27.05 6.80 -10.14
C VAL A 95 -25.94 6.32 -9.21
N PRO A 96 -26.21 5.39 -8.28
CA PRO A 96 -25.15 4.76 -7.49
C PRO A 96 -24.04 4.24 -8.40
N LEU A 97 -22.79 4.48 -8.02
CA LEU A 97 -21.63 4.17 -8.84
C LEU A 97 -21.58 2.69 -9.26
N GLU A 98 -22.09 1.80 -8.39
CA GLU A 98 -22.22 0.37 -8.64
C GLU A 98 -23.21 0.05 -9.75
N GLU A 99 -24.34 0.75 -9.80
CA GLU A 99 -25.34 0.59 -10.86
C GLU A 99 -24.85 1.16 -12.20
N ALA A 100 -24.01 2.19 -12.16
CA ALA A 100 -23.45 2.79 -13.36
C ALA A 100 -22.49 1.86 -14.12
N LEU A 101 -21.83 0.91 -13.43
CA LEU A 101 -21.03 -0.15 -14.07
C LEU A 101 -21.91 -1.19 -14.80
N LEU A 102 -23.20 -1.30 -14.46
CA LEU A 102 -24.16 -2.17 -15.11
C LEU A 102 -24.84 -1.52 -16.33
N LEU A 103 -24.61 -0.23 -16.56
CA LEU A 103 -25.14 0.46 -17.73
C LEU A 103 -24.57 -0.14 -19.03
N ASN A 104 -25.44 -0.33 -20.02
CA ASN A 104 -25.07 -0.85 -21.34
C ASN A 104 -24.30 0.16 -22.22
N ASP A 105 -23.82 1.27 -21.67
CA ASP A 105 -23.06 2.30 -22.37
C ASP A 105 -21.57 2.24 -21.98
N PRO A 106 -20.70 1.70 -22.86
CA PRO A 106 -19.27 1.61 -22.59
C PRO A 106 -18.62 2.97 -22.33
N SER A 107 -19.06 4.03 -22.99
CA SER A 107 -18.47 5.36 -22.83
C SER A 107 -18.71 5.92 -21.44
N ARG A 108 -19.92 5.77 -20.90
CA ARG A 108 -20.25 6.20 -19.54
C ARG A 108 -19.52 5.39 -18.49
N ARG A 109 -19.37 4.06 -18.67
CA ARG A 109 -18.59 3.21 -17.76
C ARG A 109 -17.14 3.66 -17.68
N ARG A 110 -16.51 4.00 -18.81
CA ARG A 110 -15.13 4.49 -18.87
C ARG A 110 -14.98 5.84 -18.18
N GLU A 111 -15.86 6.77 -18.48
CA GLU A 111 -15.89 8.09 -17.85
C GLU A 111 -15.99 7.97 -16.32
N LEU A 112 -16.82 7.09 -15.84
CA LEU A 112 -17.02 6.84 -14.43
C LEU A 112 -15.76 6.32 -13.75
N ILE A 113 -15.10 5.31 -14.33
CA ILE A 113 -13.84 4.78 -13.79
C ILE A 113 -12.73 5.85 -13.84
N MET A 114 -12.70 6.69 -14.87
CA MET A 114 -11.75 7.81 -14.94
C MET A 114 -12.02 8.86 -13.85
N ASN A 115 -13.27 9.11 -13.51
CA ASN A 115 -13.62 10.02 -12.40
C ASN A 115 -13.17 9.42 -11.06
N VAL A 116 -13.41 8.12 -10.82
CA VAL A 116 -12.92 7.41 -9.63
C VAL A 116 -11.39 7.48 -9.52
N LEU A 117 -10.66 7.32 -10.62
CA LEU A 117 -9.20 7.45 -10.66
C LEU A 117 -8.70 8.84 -10.28
N ASN A 118 -9.45 9.88 -10.67
CA ASN A 118 -9.06 11.26 -10.45
C ASN A 118 -9.46 11.79 -9.06
N ASP A 119 -10.39 11.13 -8.38
CA ASP A 119 -10.89 11.55 -7.07
C ASP A 119 -10.07 10.89 -5.94
N ASN A 120 -10.61 9.92 -5.26
CA ASN A 120 -9.94 9.17 -4.22
C ASN A 120 -10.15 7.66 -4.43
N PRO A 121 -9.27 7.01 -5.22
CA PRO A 121 -9.47 5.61 -5.60
C PRO A 121 -9.58 4.67 -4.38
N GLY A 122 -9.04 5.05 -3.23
CA GLY A 122 -9.11 4.27 -1.99
C GLY A 122 -10.53 4.06 -1.46
N GLU A 123 -11.44 4.99 -1.70
CA GLU A 123 -12.84 4.89 -1.30
C GLU A 123 -13.63 3.91 -2.19
N TYR A 124 -13.12 3.63 -3.39
CA TYR A 124 -13.83 2.86 -4.42
C TYR A 124 -13.22 1.49 -4.70
N VAL A 125 -12.46 0.95 -3.75
CA VAL A 125 -11.74 -0.33 -3.93
C VAL A 125 -12.65 -1.46 -4.36
N GLU A 126 -13.82 -1.59 -3.74
CA GLU A 126 -14.75 -2.66 -4.07
C GLU A 126 -15.34 -2.49 -5.47
N LEU A 127 -15.63 -1.24 -5.86
CA LEU A 127 -16.03 -0.90 -7.22
C LEU A 127 -14.94 -1.24 -8.24
N LEU A 128 -13.67 -0.94 -7.94
CA LEU A 128 -12.54 -1.27 -8.82
C LEU A 128 -12.37 -2.78 -8.96
N LYS A 129 -12.60 -3.55 -7.90
CA LYS A 129 -12.60 -5.02 -7.97
C LYS A 129 -13.72 -5.55 -8.88
N GLN A 130 -14.92 -4.96 -8.81
CA GLN A 130 -16.03 -5.32 -9.72
C GLN A 130 -15.71 -4.90 -11.16
N ALA A 131 -15.17 -3.69 -11.36
CA ALA A 131 -14.80 -3.19 -12.68
C ALA A 131 -13.74 -4.07 -13.38
N ARG A 132 -12.85 -4.74 -12.65
CA ARG A 132 -11.91 -5.73 -13.20
C ARG A 132 -12.59 -6.93 -13.85
N MET A 133 -13.82 -7.22 -13.49
CA MET A 133 -14.60 -8.35 -14.04
C MET A 133 -15.56 -7.90 -15.15
N ASN A 134 -15.45 -6.64 -15.60
CA ASN A 134 -16.31 -6.10 -16.63
C ASN A 134 -16.01 -6.68 -18.02
N GLU A 135 -17.00 -6.69 -18.90
CA GLU A 135 -16.84 -7.16 -20.30
C GLU A 135 -16.06 -6.16 -21.17
N ASP A 136 -16.06 -4.88 -20.79
CA ASP A 136 -15.33 -3.83 -21.51
C ASP A 136 -13.86 -3.81 -21.12
N VAL A 137 -12.99 -4.13 -22.09
CA VAL A 137 -11.52 -4.21 -21.91
C VAL A 137 -10.91 -2.89 -21.43
N GLU A 138 -11.47 -1.73 -21.83
CA GLU A 138 -10.96 -0.43 -21.37
C GLU A 138 -11.33 -0.18 -19.92
N VAL A 139 -12.54 -0.52 -19.49
CA VAL A 139 -12.96 -0.46 -18.08
C VAL A 139 -12.06 -1.33 -17.22
N VAL A 140 -11.78 -2.57 -17.66
CA VAL A 140 -10.85 -3.49 -16.99
C VAL A 140 -9.45 -2.88 -16.88
N HIS A 141 -8.94 -2.31 -17.97
CA HIS A 141 -7.61 -1.69 -18.01
C HIS A 141 -7.49 -0.53 -17.02
N TYR A 142 -8.46 0.37 -17.00
CA TYR A 142 -8.47 1.50 -16.08
C TYR A 142 -8.60 1.05 -14.62
N ALA A 143 -9.45 0.07 -14.34
CA ALA A 143 -9.60 -0.49 -12.99
C ALA A 143 -8.29 -1.13 -12.49
N ILE A 144 -7.61 -1.90 -13.33
CA ILE A 144 -6.30 -2.48 -13.00
C ILE A 144 -5.27 -1.38 -12.76
N THR A 145 -5.23 -0.35 -13.60
CA THR A 145 -4.29 0.76 -13.44
C THR A 145 -4.52 1.49 -12.11
N ALA A 146 -5.79 1.77 -11.76
CA ALA A 146 -6.15 2.35 -10.46
C ALA A 146 -5.68 1.50 -9.29
N MET A 147 -5.92 0.19 -9.34
CA MET A 147 -5.52 -0.73 -8.27
C MET A 147 -4.00 -0.81 -8.13
N VAL A 148 -3.25 -0.73 -9.24
CA VAL A 148 -1.77 -0.68 -9.19
C VAL A 148 -1.27 0.61 -8.55
N GLU A 149 -1.86 1.75 -8.87
CA GLU A 149 -1.48 3.02 -8.23
C GLU A 149 -1.80 3.04 -6.74
N LEU A 150 -2.97 2.53 -6.35
CA LEU A 150 -3.32 2.34 -4.94
C LEU A 150 -2.31 1.43 -4.22
N SER A 151 -1.98 0.30 -4.81
CA SER A 151 -1.00 -0.63 -4.22
C SER A 151 0.34 0.07 -3.99
N LYS A 152 0.81 0.87 -4.94
CA LYS A 152 2.07 1.64 -4.80
C LYS A 152 1.99 2.67 -3.67
N GLU A 153 0.84 3.33 -3.50
CA GLU A 153 0.66 4.29 -2.42
C GLU A 153 0.71 3.59 -1.05
N TYR A 154 0.01 2.46 -0.90
CA TYR A 154 0.06 1.66 0.32
C TYR A 154 1.47 1.13 0.60
N ASP A 155 2.19 0.64 -0.42
CA ASP A 155 3.57 0.18 -0.29
C ASP A 155 4.51 1.31 0.15
N TYR A 156 4.34 2.52 -0.37
CA TYR A 156 5.11 3.69 0.05
C TYR A 156 4.82 4.09 1.50
N ARG A 157 3.55 4.11 1.91
CA ARG A 157 3.14 4.38 3.30
C ARG A 157 3.69 3.31 4.24
N LEU A 158 3.63 2.05 3.84
CA LEU A 158 4.18 0.92 4.59
C LEU A 158 5.67 1.10 4.85
N GLN A 159 6.47 1.35 3.81
CA GLN A 159 7.91 1.58 3.95
C GLN A 159 8.24 2.76 4.88
N LYS A 160 7.43 3.80 4.85
CA LYS A 160 7.60 4.96 5.75
C LYS A 160 7.36 4.58 7.21
N ILE A 161 6.27 3.86 7.50
CA ILE A 161 5.93 3.41 8.86
C ILE A 161 6.93 2.37 9.36
N GLU A 162 7.34 1.42 8.53
CA GLU A 162 8.38 0.42 8.86
C GLU A 162 9.70 1.08 9.25
N LYS A 163 10.09 2.12 8.52
CA LYS A 163 11.29 2.89 8.85
C LYS A 163 11.17 3.62 10.19
N GLN A 164 10.01 4.22 10.48
CA GLN A 164 9.74 4.87 11.76
C GLN A 164 9.80 3.85 12.90
N TYR A 165 9.13 2.73 12.76
CA TYR A 165 9.11 1.64 13.74
C TYR A 165 10.50 1.02 13.94
N THR A 166 11.33 0.90 12.90
CA THR A 166 12.70 0.39 13.02
C THR A 166 13.59 1.34 13.82
N ASN A 167 13.36 2.66 13.73
CA ASN A 167 14.13 3.66 14.48
C ASN A 167 13.75 3.70 15.97
N ASP A 168 12.48 3.54 16.29
CA ASP A 168 11.97 3.50 17.68
C ASP A 168 10.88 2.42 17.83
N PRO A 169 11.30 1.16 18.04
CA PRO A 169 10.37 0.04 18.11
C PRO A 169 9.47 0.04 19.36
N ASP A 170 9.86 0.77 20.41
CA ASP A 170 9.16 0.75 21.70
C ASP A 170 8.20 1.94 21.89
N ASP A 171 8.16 2.87 20.93
CA ASP A 171 7.18 3.95 20.93
C ASP A 171 5.76 3.40 20.73
N PRO A 172 4.87 3.57 21.73
CA PRO A 172 3.52 3.04 21.64
C PRO A 172 2.67 3.71 20.54
N VAL A 173 2.96 4.97 20.21
CA VAL A 173 2.23 5.72 19.18
C VAL A 173 2.56 5.18 17.78
N ILE A 174 3.85 4.96 17.52
CA ILE A 174 4.30 4.38 16.24
C ILE A 174 3.79 2.94 16.09
N LEU A 175 3.80 2.18 17.18
CA LEU A 175 3.28 0.81 17.19
C LEU A 175 1.77 0.77 16.89
N GLU A 176 0.99 1.69 17.47
CA GLU A 176 -0.45 1.81 17.22
C GLU A 176 -0.72 2.22 15.76
N GLU A 177 -0.05 3.26 15.27
CA GLU A 177 -0.15 3.70 13.87
C GLU A 177 0.18 2.58 12.89
N TYR A 178 1.19 1.77 13.19
CA TYR A 178 1.57 0.65 12.34
C TYR A 178 0.52 -0.47 12.36
N CYS A 179 -0.03 -0.79 13.53
CA CYS A 179 -1.11 -1.77 13.64
C CYS A 179 -2.36 -1.31 12.86
N ASP A 180 -2.78 -0.05 13.00
CA ASP A 180 -3.93 0.49 12.31
C ASP A 180 -3.74 0.52 10.80
N PHE A 181 -2.56 0.93 10.34
CA PHE A 181 -2.22 0.90 8.93
C PHE A 181 -2.26 -0.53 8.34
N LEU A 182 -1.65 -1.51 9.02
CA LEU A 182 -1.69 -2.89 8.54
C LEU A 182 -3.09 -3.47 8.53
N LYS A 183 -3.92 -3.13 9.53
CA LYS A 183 -5.33 -3.53 9.55
C LYS A 183 -6.08 -3.00 8.32
N GLU A 184 -5.90 -1.70 8.03
CA GLU A 184 -6.48 -1.06 6.84
C GLU A 184 -5.99 -1.73 5.57
N TYR A 185 -4.68 -1.86 5.39
CA TYR A 185 -4.08 -2.42 4.18
C TYR A 185 -4.51 -3.88 3.92
N LEU A 186 -4.54 -4.72 4.97
CA LEU A 186 -5.01 -6.10 4.88
C LEU A 186 -6.50 -6.21 4.53
N SER A 187 -7.31 -5.23 4.95
CA SER A 187 -8.74 -5.20 4.65
C SER A 187 -9.04 -4.88 3.18
N GLN A 188 -8.16 -4.16 2.51
CA GLN A 188 -8.33 -3.76 1.11
C GLN A 188 -8.29 -4.94 0.13
N GLY A 189 -7.56 -6.01 0.47
CA GLY A 189 -7.52 -7.22 -0.35
C GLY A 189 -6.84 -7.05 -1.72
N PHE A 190 -5.85 -6.15 -1.83
CA PHE A 190 -5.03 -5.97 -3.03
C PHE A 190 -3.87 -6.94 -3.11
N MET A 191 -3.45 -7.46 -1.95
CA MET A 191 -2.23 -8.25 -1.84
C MET A 191 -2.39 -9.62 -2.46
N GLU A 192 -1.32 -10.12 -3.04
CA GLU A 192 -1.21 -11.54 -3.36
C GLU A 192 -1.22 -12.37 -2.07
N LYS A 193 -1.79 -13.57 -2.13
CA LYS A 193 -1.97 -14.45 -0.96
C LYS A 193 -0.68 -14.68 -0.15
N GLN A 194 0.47 -14.76 -0.81
CA GLN A 194 1.74 -14.97 -0.13
C GLN A 194 2.16 -13.74 0.68
N MET A 195 2.03 -12.55 0.09
CA MET A 195 2.32 -11.29 0.77
C MET A 195 1.33 -11.02 1.89
N GLU A 196 0.04 -11.27 1.65
CA GLU A 196 -0.98 -11.15 2.67
C GLU A 196 -0.64 -12.00 3.90
N GLN A 197 -0.19 -13.24 3.72
CA GLN A 197 0.19 -14.11 4.83
C GLN A 197 1.40 -13.57 5.61
N ILE A 198 2.39 -13.00 4.93
CA ILE A 198 3.55 -12.38 5.57
C ILE A 198 3.10 -11.20 6.44
N TYR A 199 2.30 -10.29 5.89
CA TYR A 199 1.83 -9.11 6.62
C TYR A 199 0.83 -9.45 7.73
N ARG A 200 0.01 -10.49 7.58
CA ARG A 200 -0.83 -11.01 8.68
C ARG A 200 0.01 -11.54 9.83
N ASN A 201 1.12 -12.24 9.56
CA ASN A 201 2.04 -12.70 10.59
C ASN A 201 2.72 -11.51 11.28
N GLN A 202 3.17 -10.52 10.51
CA GLN A 202 3.76 -9.29 11.05
C GLN A 202 2.75 -8.52 11.92
N TYR A 203 1.52 -8.36 11.45
CA TYR A 203 0.44 -7.75 12.20
C TYR A 203 0.17 -8.48 13.52
N THR A 204 0.17 -9.82 13.51
CA THR A 204 0.06 -10.61 14.74
C THR A 204 1.17 -10.28 15.74
N GLN A 205 2.44 -10.17 15.28
CA GLN A 205 3.57 -9.86 16.15
C GLN A 205 3.46 -8.44 16.76
N LEU A 206 3.06 -7.47 15.96
CA LEU A 206 2.86 -6.09 16.44
C LEU A 206 1.73 -6.01 17.47
N LEU A 207 0.59 -6.66 17.22
CA LEU A 207 -0.52 -6.71 18.16
C LEU A 207 -0.16 -7.44 19.45
N LEU A 208 0.65 -8.51 19.41
CA LEU A 208 1.14 -9.18 20.59
C LEU A 208 2.05 -8.26 21.41
N LYS A 209 2.95 -7.53 20.77
CA LYS A 209 3.79 -6.53 21.43
C LYS A 209 2.95 -5.41 22.06
N GLN A 210 1.91 -4.94 21.39
CA GLN A 210 0.97 -3.97 21.95
C GLN A 210 0.23 -4.53 23.17
N LEU A 211 -0.16 -5.81 23.14
CA LEU A 211 -0.83 -6.48 24.24
C LEU A 211 0.10 -6.67 25.45
N GLU A 212 1.41 -6.91 25.23
CA GLU A 212 2.43 -6.97 26.29
C GLU A 212 2.61 -5.62 26.98
N GLN A 213 2.58 -4.51 26.22
CA GLN A 213 2.66 -3.16 26.79
C GLN A 213 1.40 -2.81 27.59
N LYS A 214 0.22 -3.12 27.05
CA LYS A 214 -1.07 -2.82 27.67
C LYS A 214 -2.14 -3.78 27.20
N VAL A 215 -2.71 -4.51 28.15
CA VAL A 215 -3.85 -5.40 27.88
C VAL A 215 -5.08 -4.54 27.55
N ASN A 216 -5.56 -4.63 26.30
CA ASN A 216 -6.68 -3.86 25.78
C ASN A 216 -7.64 -4.77 25.00
N LEU A 217 -8.95 -4.57 25.20
CA LEU A 217 -9.99 -5.34 24.53
C LEU A 217 -9.92 -5.17 23.00
N HIS A 218 -9.69 -3.95 22.52
CA HIS A 218 -9.59 -3.67 21.09
C HIS A 218 -8.47 -4.48 20.42
N THR A 219 -7.29 -4.52 21.05
CA THR A 219 -6.14 -5.30 20.57
C THR A 219 -6.46 -6.81 20.56
N CYS A 220 -7.15 -7.32 21.58
CA CYS A 220 -7.59 -8.71 21.61
C CYS A 220 -8.57 -9.02 20.48
N VAL A 221 -9.51 -8.13 20.18
CA VAL A 221 -10.46 -8.28 19.06
C VAL A 221 -9.73 -8.31 17.72
N CYS A 222 -8.82 -7.37 17.49
CA CYS A 222 -7.99 -7.34 16.26
C CYS A 222 -7.14 -8.62 16.11
N LEU A 223 -6.56 -9.12 17.21
CA LEU A 223 -5.85 -10.40 17.21
C LEU A 223 -6.79 -11.56 16.84
N MET A 224 -7.97 -11.64 17.45
CA MET A 224 -8.94 -12.69 17.13
C MET A 224 -9.36 -12.65 15.67
N GLU A 225 -9.66 -11.46 15.10
CA GLU A 225 -9.99 -11.29 13.69
C GLU A 225 -8.89 -11.86 12.80
N ASN A 226 -7.64 -11.45 13.04
CA ASN A 226 -6.51 -11.85 12.22
C ASN A 226 -6.18 -13.34 12.35
N LEU A 227 -6.19 -13.89 13.57
CA LEU A 227 -5.91 -15.29 13.87
C LEU A 227 -6.97 -16.24 13.28
N MET A 228 -8.24 -15.83 13.30
CA MET A 228 -9.32 -16.61 12.68
C MET A 228 -9.15 -16.72 11.17
N VAL A 229 -8.72 -15.64 10.49
CA VAL A 229 -8.39 -15.68 9.06
C VAL A 229 -7.19 -16.59 8.78
N GLN A 230 -6.16 -16.52 9.61
CA GLN A 230 -4.97 -17.37 9.51
C GLN A 230 -5.22 -18.82 9.92
N ARG A 231 -6.33 -19.10 10.60
CA ARG A 231 -6.66 -20.38 11.25
C ARG A 231 -5.64 -20.81 12.32
N ASP A 232 -4.98 -19.85 12.96
CA ASP A 232 -4.14 -20.13 14.13
C ASP A 232 -5.00 -20.25 15.40
N PHE A 233 -5.64 -21.39 15.51
CA PHE A 233 -6.52 -21.69 16.64
C PHE A 233 -5.77 -21.86 17.96
N PHE A 234 -4.48 -22.17 17.93
CA PHE A 234 -3.69 -22.31 19.14
C PHE A 234 -3.46 -20.96 19.83
N LEU A 235 -3.08 -19.96 19.05
CA LEU A 235 -2.89 -18.61 19.58
C LEU A 235 -4.25 -17.97 19.91
N ALA A 236 -5.27 -18.17 19.07
CA ALA A 236 -6.63 -17.69 19.32
C ALA A 236 -7.20 -18.18 20.67
N GLU A 237 -6.93 -19.44 21.06
CA GLU A 237 -7.34 -19.96 22.37
C GLU A 237 -6.67 -19.22 23.53
N LYS A 238 -5.39 -18.85 23.38
CA LYS A 238 -4.69 -18.08 24.41
C LYS A 238 -5.29 -16.67 24.55
N ILE A 239 -5.60 -16.01 23.44
CA ILE A 239 -6.23 -14.69 23.46
C ILE A 239 -7.63 -14.78 24.08
N LEU A 240 -8.41 -15.81 23.75
CA LEU A 240 -9.72 -16.04 24.39
C LEU A 240 -9.60 -16.20 25.90
N LYS A 241 -8.55 -16.87 26.41
CA LYS A 241 -8.32 -16.97 27.87
C LYS A 241 -8.03 -15.61 28.50
N ILE A 242 -7.29 -14.74 27.82
CA ILE A 242 -7.05 -13.36 28.27
C ILE A 242 -8.37 -12.57 28.30
N MET A 243 -9.18 -12.71 27.25
CA MET A 243 -10.49 -12.05 27.17
C MET A 243 -11.44 -12.55 28.25
N ASP A 244 -11.44 -13.86 28.56
CA ASP A 244 -12.23 -14.46 29.61
C ASP A 244 -11.89 -13.88 31.01
N GLN A 245 -10.60 -13.76 31.29
CA GLN A 245 -10.12 -13.24 32.57
C GLN A 245 -10.45 -11.77 32.79
N ASN A 246 -10.42 -10.95 31.73
CA ASN A 246 -10.56 -9.50 31.87
C ASN A 246 -11.95 -8.97 31.48
N TRP A 247 -12.66 -9.63 30.55
CA TRP A 247 -13.93 -9.15 29.99
C TRP A 247 -14.97 -10.26 29.84
N HIS A 248 -15.04 -11.20 30.78
CA HIS A 248 -15.98 -12.33 30.78
C HIS A 248 -17.44 -11.92 30.54
N ARG A 249 -17.87 -10.81 31.13
CA ARG A 249 -19.23 -10.27 30.96
C ARG A 249 -19.42 -9.39 29.71
N GLY A 250 -18.36 -9.17 28.94
CA GLY A 250 -18.41 -8.37 27.70
C GLY A 250 -18.93 -9.18 26.51
N GLU A 251 -19.76 -8.57 25.66
CA GLU A 251 -20.32 -9.26 24.49
C GLU A 251 -19.22 -9.73 23.51
N GLU A 252 -18.10 -8.97 23.37
CA GLU A 252 -17.00 -9.30 22.44
C GLU A 252 -16.36 -10.65 22.78
N TYR A 253 -16.14 -10.95 24.07
CA TYR A 253 -15.62 -12.26 24.47
C TYR A 253 -16.54 -13.40 23.99
N TRP A 254 -17.85 -13.28 24.21
CA TRP A 254 -18.81 -14.32 23.84
C TRP A 254 -18.96 -14.46 22.35
N ILE A 255 -18.94 -13.37 21.60
CA ILE A 255 -18.96 -13.38 20.13
C ILE A 255 -17.77 -14.18 19.61
N TRP A 256 -16.56 -13.85 20.06
CA TRP A 256 -15.34 -14.53 19.61
C TRP A 256 -15.26 -15.97 20.09
N LYS A 257 -15.68 -16.28 21.29
CA LYS A 257 -15.74 -17.66 21.81
C LYS A 257 -16.65 -18.53 20.96
N ILE A 258 -17.86 -18.05 20.66
CA ILE A 258 -18.82 -18.80 19.85
C ILE A 258 -18.32 -18.98 18.43
N ARG A 259 -17.76 -17.94 17.79
CA ARG A 259 -17.15 -18.03 16.47
C ARG A 259 -15.99 -19.02 16.43
N TYR A 260 -15.10 -18.97 17.41
CA TYR A 260 -13.97 -19.89 17.54
C TYR A 260 -14.44 -21.36 17.64
N LEU A 261 -15.42 -21.63 18.51
CA LEU A 261 -15.97 -22.98 18.67
C LEU A 261 -16.68 -23.47 17.41
N ALA A 262 -17.37 -22.58 16.69
CA ALA A 262 -18.03 -22.90 15.44
C ALA A 262 -17.02 -23.26 14.34
N GLU A 263 -15.96 -22.43 14.15
CA GLU A 263 -14.90 -22.71 13.17
C GLU A 263 -14.16 -24.01 13.47
N ARG A 264 -13.95 -24.34 14.74
CA ARG A 264 -13.35 -25.60 15.17
C ARG A 264 -14.32 -26.77 15.12
N LYS A 265 -15.57 -26.57 14.77
CA LYS A 265 -16.64 -27.59 14.73
C LYS A 265 -16.86 -28.27 16.10
N MET A 266 -16.64 -27.56 17.18
CA MET A 266 -16.80 -28.05 18.57
C MET A 266 -18.25 -27.87 19.03
N GLY A 267 -19.16 -28.65 18.45
CA GLY A 267 -20.60 -28.43 18.63
C GLY A 267 -21.12 -28.66 20.06
N LYS A 268 -20.46 -29.50 20.85
CA LYS A 268 -20.86 -29.70 22.27
C LYS A 268 -20.54 -28.47 23.12
N GLU A 269 -19.32 -27.99 23.03
CA GLU A 269 -18.82 -26.82 23.73
C GLU A 269 -19.54 -25.54 23.28
N LEU A 270 -19.89 -25.47 21.99
CA LEU A 270 -20.69 -24.39 21.43
C LEU A 270 -22.07 -24.32 22.09
N LYS A 271 -22.79 -25.45 22.21
CA LYS A 271 -24.09 -25.50 22.88
C LYS A 271 -23.99 -25.12 24.34
N GLN A 272 -22.98 -25.60 25.06
CA GLN A 272 -22.72 -25.22 26.45
C GLN A 272 -22.45 -23.71 26.60
N SER A 273 -21.64 -23.13 25.69
CA SER A 273 -21.36 -21.71 25.73
C SER A 273 -22.59 -20.84 25.42
N LEU A 274 -23.47 -21.28 24.50
CA LEU A 274 -24.73 -20.58 24.21
C LEU A 274 -25.71 -20.67 25.40
N GLN A 275 -25.70 -21.78 26.16
CA GLN A 275 -26.48 -21.91 27.36
C GLN A 275 -25.95 -21.03 28.49
N ALA A 276 -24.64 -21.05 28.72
CA ALA A 276 -23.99 -20.20 29.72
C ALA A 276 -24.24 -18.71 29.46
N LEU A 277 -24.15 -18.27 28.17
CA LEU A 277 -24.44 -16.89 27.77
C LEU A 277 -25.89 -16.47 28.20
N LYS A 278 -26.85 -17.37 28.09
CA LYS A 278 -28.24 -17.12 28.51
C LYS A 278 -28.39 -17.13 30.05
N GLU A 279 -27.77 -18.09 30.73
CA GLU A 279 -27.84 -18.25 32.20
C GLU A 279 -27.17 -17.09 32.94
N GLU A 280 -26.06 -16.61 32.42
CA GLU A 280 -25.32 -15.45 32.94
C GLU A 280 -25.95 -14.09 32.58
N HIS A 281 -27.03 -14.10 31.82
CA HIS A 281 -27.76 -12.89 31.40
C HIS A 281 -26.83 -11.84 30.72
N ILE A 282 -25.92 -12.32 29.89
CA ILE A 282 -24.99 -11.43 29.19
C ILE A 282 -25.75 -10.51 28.22
N TYR A 283 -25.52 -9.21 28.38
CA TYR A 283 -26.13 -8.23 27.50
C TYR A 283 -25.49 -8.31 26.09
N LEU A 284 -26.31 -8.45 25.06
CA LEU A 284 -25.93 -8.38 23.67
C LEU A 284 -26.55 -7.13 23.02
N SER A 285 -25.73 -6.30 22.44
CA SER A 285 -26.15 -5.19 21.58
C SER A 285 -26.89 -5.70 20.32
N SER A 286 -27.43 -4.80 19.51
CA SER A 286 -28.02 -5.18 18.20
C SER A 286 -26.99 -5.88 17.32
N ARG A 287 -25.74 -5.38 17.30
CA ARG A 287 -24.61 -5.99 16.58
C ARG A 287 -24.28 -7.38 17.13
N GLY A 288 -24.24 -7.54 18.44
CA GLY A 288 -23.99 -8.86 19.08
C GLY A 288 -25.08 -9.88 18.77
N LYS A 289 -26.35 -9.45 18.79
CA LYS A 289 -27.47 -10.30 18.41
C LYS A 289 -27.43 -10.70 16.94
N GLU A 290 -27.08 -9.79 16.05
CA GLU A 290 -26.91 -10.09 14.63
C GLU A 290 -25.75 -11.05 14.39
N ALA A 291 -24.59 -10.80 15.02
CA ALA A 291 -23.40 -11.63 14.90
C ALA A 291 -23.63 -13.06 15.38
N LEU A 292 -24.50 -13.29 16.37
CA LEU A 292 -24.80 -14.59 16.96
C LEU A 292 -26.17 -15.15 16.54
N GLY A 293 -26.95 -14.42 15.73
CA GLY A 293 -28.35 -14.73 15.41
C GLY A 293 -28.54 -16.14 14.88
N PHE A 294 -27.68 -16.59 13.98
CA PHE A 294 -27.73 -17.93 13.41
C PHE A 294 -27.70 -19.04 14.48
N TRP A 295 -26.85 -18.88 15.51
CA TRP A 295 -26.72 -19.88 16.58
C TRP A 295 -27.77 -19.73 17.69
N LEU A 296 -28.22 -18.49 17.94
CA LEU A 296 -29.24 -18.21 18.95
C LEU A 296 -30.63 -18.74 18.53
N ASP A 297 -30.99 -18.60 17.25
CA ASP A 297 -32.26 -19.08 16.70
C ASP A 297 -32.24 -20.60 16.46
N GLY A 298 -31.12 -21.18 16.04
CA GLY A 298 -30.96 -22.61 15.88
C GLY A 298 -31.01 -23.41 17.19
N SER A 299 -30.84 -22.77 18.35
CA SER A 299 -30.95 -23.42 19.66
C SER A 299 -32.41 -23.55 20.17
N LYS A 300 -33.39 -23.05 19.42
CA LYS A 300 -34.84 -23.15 19.71
C LYS A 300 -35.49 -24.39 19.10
N LYS A 301 -34.78 -25.17 18.32
CA LYS A 301 -35.19 -26.48 17.81
C LYS A 301 -34.41 -27.58 18.54
#